data_c384cf09a2b792e7e3d2cf22cbb8ab27
#
_entry.id   c384cf09a2b792e7e3d2cf22cbb8ab27
#
_cell.length_a   1.000
_cell.length_b   1.000
_cell.length_c   1.000
_cell.angle_alpha   90.00
_cell.angle_beta   90.00
_cell.angle_gamma   90.00
#
_symmetry.space_group_name_H-M   'P 1'
#
loop_
_entity.id
_entity.type
_entity.pdbx_description
1 polymer ?
#
loop_
_entity_poly.entity_id
_entity_poly.type
_entity_poly.pdbx_seq_one_letter_code
_entity_poly.pdbx_strand_id
1 'polypeptide(L)'
;MTPSTALVLGGGGLLGIGWMTGVLTALEECGALVAADADVVIGTSAGSATGAAVLQSGSASTLFESMTRKSRRNAELTPTGDLAAPMQAFASIAASTAPDPERAQRFVALSDALSTADPHARRDAVESRLSGTTWPIALRVTALRSDGRLVVFGSDSGVGLVDAVTPSCAVPGIWPTVTIDGATYVDGGSLSPTNAHLAEDAERVVVLAPMVDDPATARPDIAAVLDRATVISPSPTTLSRSGDNPFDPDIRGLAAVLGYDDGLEALSLLR
;
A
#
# COMPACT_ATOMS: atom_id res chain seq x y z
N MET A 1 6.87 23.83 -18.95
CA MET A 1 5.90 23.06 -18.15
C MET A 1 6.71 22.37 -17.07
N THR A 2 6.25 22.34 -15.83
CA THR A 2 6.86 21.51 -14.79
C THR A 2 6.66 20.04 -15.20
N PRO A 3 7.68 19.18 -15.02
CA PRO A 3 7.55 17.75 -15.33
C PRO A 3 6.44 17.11 -14.48
N SER A 4 5.63 16.25 -15.11
CA SER A 4 4.57 15.55 -14.38
C SER A 4 5.18 14.59 -13.36
N THR A 5 4.66 14.62 -12.12
CA THR A 5 5.19 13.83 -11.00
C THR A 5 4.19 12.78 -10.56
N ALA A 6 4.62 11.52 -10.53
CA ALA A 6 3.89 10.41 -9.92
C ALA A 6 4.54 10.01 -8.59
N LEU A 7 3.71 9.85 -7.56
CA LEU A 7 4.06 9.26 -6.29
C LEU A 7 3.44 7.87 -6.20
N VAL A 8 4.26 6.82 -6.11
CA VAL A 8 3.83 5.44 -5.97
C VAL A 8 4.03 4.99 -4.53
N LEU A 9 2.95 4.54 -3.89
CA LEU A 9 2.93 4.07 -2.52
C LEU A 9 2.62 2.57 -2.51
N GLY A 10 3.60 1.76 -2.15
CA GLY A 10 3.51 0.30 -2.21
C GLY A 10 2.77 -0.36 -1.06
N GLY A 11 2.60 -1.68 -1.16
CA GLY A 11 2.09 -2.53 -0.09
C GLY A 11 3.07 -2.68 1.07
N GLY A 12 2.60 -3.15 2.23
CA GLY A 12 3.48 -3.34 3.41
C GLY A 12 2.73 -3.49 4.74
N GLY A 13 1.42 -3.69 4.72
CA GLY A 13 0.63 -3.85 5.94
C GLY A 13 0.62 -2.60 6.83
N LEU A 14 0.39 -2.78 8.11
CA LEU A 14 0.37 -1.69 9.09
C LEU A 14 1.77 -1.08 9.29
N LEU A 15 2.81 -1.91 9.19
CA LEU A 15 4.20 -1.47 9.15
C LEU A 15 4.43 -0.50 7.99
N GLY A 16 3.99 -0.87 6.78
CA GLY A 16 4.11 -0.03 5.59
C GLY A 16 3.39 1.30 5.71
N ILE A 17 2.17 1.32 6.32
CA ILE A 17 1.44 2.56 6.60
C ILE A 17 2.28 3.50 7.48
N GLY A 18 2.82 3.00 8.60
CA GLY A 18 3.65 3.78 9.49
C GLY A 18 4.91 4.28 8.79
N TRP A 19 5.65 3.38 8.17
CA TRP A 19 6.92 3.69 7.52
C TRP A 19 6.77 4.74 6.40
N MET A 20 5.82 4.57 5.48
CA MET A 20 5.56 5.56 4.43
C MET A 20 5.13 6.90 4.98
N THR A 21 4.33 6.92 6.05
CA THR A 21 3.96 8.17 6.73
C THR A 21 5.19 8.88 7.27
N GLY A 22 6.13 8.17 7.88
CA GLY A 22 7.40 8.72 8.36
C GLY A 22 8.25 9.30 7.23
N VAL A 23 8.47 8.51 6.16
CA VAL A 23 9.23 8.97 4.98
C VAL A 23 8.62 10.24 4.39
N LEU A 24 7.30 10.23 4.13
CA LEU A 24 6.61 11.41 3.58
C LEU A 24 6.73 12.63 4.48
N THR A 25 6.68 12.44 5.81
CA THR A 25 6.87 13.53 6.77
C THR A 25 8.25 14.15 6.66
N ALA A 26 9.31 13.34 6.64
CA ALA A 26 10.69 13.83 6.50
C ALA A 26 10.91 14.57 5.18
N LEU A 27 10.39 14.02 4.09
CA LEU A 27 10.50 14.64 2.76
C LEU A 27 9.73 15.97 2.65
N GLU A 28 8.54 16.04 3.25
CA GLU A 28 7.71 17.25 3.31
C GLU A 28 8.39 18.34 4.15
N GLU A 29 8.87 18.04 5.36
CA GLU A 29 9.55 18.97 6.24
C GLU A 29 10.84 19.53 5.64
N CYS A 30 11.53 18.71 4.85
CA CYS A 30 12.75 19.16 4.14
C CYS A 30 12.47 19.81 2.76
N GLY A 31 11.20 19.96 2.36
CA GLY A 31 10.81 20.55 1.09
C GLY A 31 11.24 19.74 -0.15
N ALA A 32 11.52 18.43 0.01
CA ALA A 32 11.98 17.57 -1.09
C ALA A 32 10.83 16.95 -1.88
N LEU A 33 9.71 16.63 -1.21
CA LEU A 33 8.49 16.08 -1.80
C LEU A 33 7.29 16.38 -0.92
N VAL A 34 6.23 16.92 -1.50
CA VAL A 34 4.91 17.06 -0.87
C VAL A 34 3.93 16.17 -1.64
N ALA A 35 3.28 15.25 -0.96
CA ALA A 35 2.38 14.28 -1.61
C ALA A 35 1.21 14.97 -2.35
N ALA A 36 0.72 16.10 -1.82
CA ALA A 36 -0.36 16.87 -2.41
C ALA A 36 0.03 17.59 -3.72
N ASP A 37 1.33 17.75 -3.98
CA ASP A 37 1.85 18.38 -5.21
C ASP A 37 2.07 17.37 -6.34
N ALA A 38 1.89 16.07 -6.09
CA ALA A 38 1.98 15.05 -7.11
C ALA A 38 0.74 15.10 -8.03
N ASP A 39 0.95 15.02 -9.35
CA ASP A 39 -0.14 14.97 -10.34
C ASP A 39 -0.96 13.67 -10.19
N VAL A 40 -0.31 12.59 -9.81
CA VAL A 40 -0.95 11.31 -9.51
C VAL A 40 -0.29 10.62 -8.33
N VAL A 41 -1.10 10.07 -7.42
CA VAL A 41 -0.68 9.22 -6.32
C VAL A 41 -1.28 7.84 -6.53
N ILE A 42 -0.43 6.83 -6.74
CA ILE A 42 -0.83 5.45 -6.97
C ILE A 42 -0.62 4.69 -5.68
N GLY A 43 -1.71 4.17 -5.10
CA GLY A 43 -1.68 3.45 -3.83
C GLY A 43 -2.04 1.97 -4.00
N THR A 44 -1.20 1.09 -3.47
CA THR A 44 -1.44 -0.35 -3.38
C THR A 44 -1.48 -0.75 -1.91
N SER A 45 -2.55 -1.43 -1.46
CA SER A 45 -2.65 -1.95 -0.08
C SER A 45 -2.40 -0.86 0.98
N ALA A 46 -1.35 -0.99 1.80
CA ALA A 46 -0.91 0.03 2.74
C ALA A 46 -0.80 1.41 2.10
N GLY A 47 -0.28 1.47 0.87
CA GLY A 47 -0.12 2.71 0.11
C GLY A 47 -1.44 3.36 -0.27
N SER A 48 -2.50 2.60 -0.52
CA SER A 48 -3.83 3.14 -0.80
C SER A 48 -4.41 3.86 0.44
N ALA A 49 -4.25 3.26 1.62
CA ALA A 49 -4.69 3.87 2.88
C ALA A 49 -3.83 5.09 3.24
N THR A 50 -2.50 4.99 3.10
CA THR A 50 -1.57 6.10 3.37
C THR A 50 -1.83 7.28 2.42
N GLY A 51 -1.92 7.01 1.12
CA GLY A 51 -2.18 8.05 0.11
C GLY A 51 -3.51 8.76 0.33
N ALA A 52 -4.58 8.00 0.62
CA ALA A 52 -5.87 8.58 0.97
C ALA A 52 -5.79 9.49 2.20
N ALA A 53 -5.20 9.00 3.30
CA ALA A 53 -5.13 9.73 4.55
C ALA A 53 -4.25 10.99 4.46
N VAL A 54 -3.08 10.90 3.79
CA VAL A 54 -2.18 12.05 3.58
C VAL A 54 -2.84 13.12 2.72
N LEU A 55 -3.42 12.74 1.58
CA LEU A 55 -4.08 13.69 0.68
C LEU A 55 -5.33 14.33 1.30
N GLN A 56 -6.07 13.60 2.13
CA GLN A 56 -7.22 14.13 2.87
C GLN A 56 -6.82 15.08 3.98
N SER A 57 -5.72 14.81 4.70
CA SER A 57 -5.23 15.68 5.77
C SER A 57 -4.45 16.88 5.27
N GLY A 58 -3.96 16.83 4.03
CA GLY A 58 -3.11 17.86 3.41
C GLY A 58 -1.67 17.86 3.93
N SER A 59 -1.29 16.98 4.87
CA SER A 59 0.07 16.89 5.40
C SER A 59 0.34 15.50 6.00
N ALA A 60 1.51 14.95 5.71
CA ALA A 60 1.99 13.70 6.31
C ALA A 60 2.31 13.88 7.81
N SER A 61 2.78 15.05 8.23
CA SER A 61 3.11 15.36 9.63
C SER A 61 1.91 15.18 10.56
N THR A 62 0.70 15.54 10.13
CA THR A 62 -0.53 15.35 10.92
C THR A 62 -0.78 13.87 11.25
N LEU A 63 -0.56 12.99 10.27
CA LEU A 63 -0.71 11.53 10.48
C LEU A 63 0.42 10.97 11.34
N PHE A 64 1.64 11.41 11.11
CA PHE A 64 2.82 11.03 11.88
C PHE A 64 2.62 11.32 13.37
N GLU A 65 2.21 12.52 13.70
CA GLU A 65 1.89 12.89 15.09
C GLU A 65 0.79 12.01 15.70
N SER A 66 -0.24 11.67 14.90
CA SER A 66 -1.33 10.82 15.38
C SER A 66 -0.88 9.39 15.68
N MET A 67 0.10 8.86 14.92
CA MET A 67 0.64 7.50 15.07
C MET A 67 1.66 7.40 16.19
N THR A 68 2.43 8.46 16.44
CA THR A 68 3.48 8.47 17.46
C THR A 68 2.97 8.85 18.86
N ARG A 69 1.77 9.42 18.98
CA ARG A 69 1.15 9.70 20.28
C ARG A 69 0.60 8.44 20.93
N LYS A 70 0.98 8.18 22.19
CA LYS A 70 0.64 6.97 22.98
C LYS A 70 -0.86 6.75 23.30
N SER A 71 -1.79 7.57 22.81
CA SER A 71 -3.14 7.73 23.39
C SER A 71 -4.31 7.24 22.54
N ARG A 72 -4.15 6.52 21.44
CA ARG A 72 -5.31 6.06 20.66
C ARG A 72 -5.55 4.57 20.77
N ARG A 73 -6.78 4.19 21.21
CA ARG A 73 -7.31 2.85 20.93
C ARG A 73 -7.26 2.63 19.43
N ASN A 74 -6.51 1.62 19.03
CA ASN A 74 -6.38 1.24 17.63
C ASN A 74 -7.64 0.47 17.22
N ALA A 75 -8.37 0.95 16.20
CA ALA A 75 -9.51 0.25 15.62
C ALA A 75 -9.09 -0.89 14.67
N GLU A 76 -7.80 -1.14 14.58
CA GLU A 76 -7.27 -2.20 13.71
C GLU A 76 -7.64 -3.59 14.20
N LEU A 77 -7.89 -4.47 13.26
CA LEU A 77 -8.04 -5.90 13.55
C LEU A 77 -6.67 -6.56 13.51
N THR A 78 -6.42 -7.41 14.51
CA THR A 78 -5.26 -8.30 14.50
C THR A 78 -5.65 -9.61 13.81
N PRO A 79 -4.91 -10.07 12.79
CA PRO A 79 -5.14 -11.39 12.23
C PRO A 79 -5.01 -12.46 13.30
N THR A 80 -5.88 -13.46 13.27
CA THR A 80 -5.85 -14.57 14.23
C THR A 80 -5.00 -15.72 13.73
N GLY A 81 -4.30 -16.40 14.64
CA GLY A 81 -3.51 -17.59 14.34
C GLY A 81 -2.09 -17.31 13.83
N ASP A 82 -1.46 -18.36 13.32
CA ASP A 82 -0.12 -18.30 12.72
C ASP A 82 -0.20 -17.72 11.30
N LEU A 83 0.53 -16.66 11.04
CA LEU A 83 0.59 -16.00 9.74
C LEU A 83 1.61 -16.63 8.77
N ALA A 84 2.50 -17.50 9.26
CA ALA A 84 3.56 -18.07 8.43
C ALA A 84 3.01 -18.91 7.27
N ALA A 85 2.04 -19.78 7.55
CA ALA A 85 1.45 -20.64 6.52
C ALA A 85 0.67 -19.85 5.44
N PRO A 86 -0.23 -18.90 5.77
CA PRO A 86 -0.86 -18.03 4.77
C PRO A 86 0.12 -17.23 3.95
N MET A 87 1.14 -16.64 4.57
CA MET A 87 2.15 -15.85 3.87
C MET A 87 3.03 -16.71 2.95
N GLN A 88 3.37 -17.93 3.35
CA GLN A 88 4.10 -18.86 2.49
C GLN A 88 3.24 -19.28 1.29
N ALA A 89 1.96 -19.57 1.49
CA ALA A 89 1.02 -19.90 0.41
C ALA A 89 0.88 -18.71 -0.56
N PHE A 90 0.72 -17.49 -0.04
CA PHE A 90 0.72 -16.26 -0.84
C PHE A 90 1.99 -16.15 -1.70
N ALA A 91 3.17 -16.26 -1.09
CA ALA A 91 4.44 -16.16 -1.80
C ALA A 91 4.59 -17.23 -2.89
N SER A 92 4.12 -18.46 -2.64
CA SER A 92 4.13 -19.55 -3.62
C SER A 92 3.23 -19.25 -4.83
N ILE A 93 2.04 -18.67 -4.61
CA ILE A 93 1.15 -18.26 -5.69
C ILE A 93 1.77 -17.08 -6.47
N ALA A 94 2.32 -16.09 -5.78
CA ALA A 94 2.95 -14.92 -6.39
C ALA A 94 4.13 -15.30 -7.30
N ALA A 95 4.97 -16.23 -6.85
CA ALA A 95 6.12 -16.75 -7.62
C ALA A 95 5.73 -17.73 -8.75
N SER A 96 4.46 -18.11 -8.85
CA SER A 96 3.99 -19.05 -9.86
C SER A 96 4.04 -18.44 -11.26
N THR A 97 4.42 -19.24 -12.26
CA THR A 97 4.38 -18.89 -13.69
C THR A 97 3.01 -19.08 -14.33
N ALA A 98 1.99 -19.41 -13.53
CA ALA A 98 0.62 -19.55 -14.03
C ALA A 98 0.09 -18.20 -14.60
N PRO A 99 -0.82 -18.23 -15.59
CA PRO A 99 -1.47 -17.03 -16.11
C PRO A 99 -2.15 -16.21 -15.01
N ASP A 100 -2.19 -14.88 -15.17
CA ASP A 100 -2.79 -13.96 -14.19
C ASP A 100 -4.21 -14.34 -13.75
N PRO A 101 -5.13 -14.78 -14.64
CA PRO A 101 -6.45 -15.22 -14.20
C PRO A 101 -6.41 -16.43 -13.24
N GLU A 102 -5.53 -17.39 -13.51
CA GLU A 102 -5.38 -18.56 -12.65
C GLU A 102 -4.76 -18.19 -11.29
N ARG A 103 -3.73 -17.33 -11.28
CA ARG A 103 -3.14 -16.83 -10.04
C ARG A 103 -4.16 -16.07 -9.20
N ALA A 104 -4.96 -15.19 -9.83
CA ALA A 104 -6.01 -14.44 -9.15
C ALA A 104 -7.05 -15.35 -8.49
N GLN A 105 -7.49 -16.40 -9.19
CA GLN A 105 -8.40 -17.41 -8.63
C GLN A 105 -7.79 -18.16 -7.45
N ARG A 106 -6.50 -18.51 -7.50
CA ARG A 106 -5.78 -19.14 -6.39
C ARG A 106 -5.68 -18.20 -5.18
N PHE A 107 -5.49 -16.90 -5.37
CA PHE A 107 -5.52 -15.90 -4.30
C PHE A 107 -6.91 -15.77 -3.67
N VAL A 108 -7.98 -15.76 -4.47
CA VAL A 108 -9.36 -15.78 -3.96
C VAL A 108 -9.60 -17.05 -3.13
N ALA A 109 -9.26 -18.22 -3.67
CA ALA A 109 -9.42 -19.49 -2.96
C ALA A 109 -8.62 -19.54 -1.65
N LEU A 110 -7.43 -18.93 -1.60
CA LEU A 110 -6.63 -18.81 -0.38
C LEU A 110 -7.34 -17.98 0.69
N SER A 111 -7.95 -16.84 0.30
CA SER A 111 -8.76 -16.03 1.22
C SER A 111 -9.99 -16.77 1.73
N ASP A 112 -10.73 -17.42 0.83
CA ASP A 112 -11.95 -18.16 1.19
C ASP A 112 -11.66 -19.33 2.13
N ALA A 113 -10.48 -19.94 2.00
CA ALA A 113 -10.08 -21.09 2.83
C ALA A 113 -9.55 -20.67 4.22
N LEU A 114 -8.87 -19.53 4.34
CA LEU A 114 -8.10 -19.21 5.55
C LEU A 114 -8.58 -17.96 6.30
N SER A 115 -9.22 -17.00 5.63
CA SER A 115 -9.68 -15.78 6.30
C SER A 115 -10.89 -16.10 7.19
N THR A 116 -10.80 -15.69 8.46
CA THR A 116 -11.87 -15.83 9.46
C THR A 116 -12.42 -14.49 9.92
N ALA A 117 -11.86 -13.39 9.41
CA ALA A 117 -12.28 -12.04 9.81
C ALA A 117 -13.68 -11.72 9.24
N ASP A 118 -14.49 -11.04 10.04
CA ASP A 118 -15.77 -10.52 9.59
C ASP A 118 -15.54 -9.41 8.54
N PRO A 119 -16.16 -9.48 7.34
CA PRO A 119 -15.96 -8.50 6.28
C PRO A 119 -16.38 -7.07 6.67
N HIS A 120 -17.43 -6.90 7.48
CA HIS A 120 -17.89 -5.59 7.93
C HIS A 120 -16.91 -4.99 8.93
N ALA A 121 -16.49 -5.78 9.94
CA ALA A 121 -15.47 -5.33 10.89
C ALA A 121 -14.15 -4.99 10.18
N ARG A 122 -13.80 -5.73 9.12
CA ARG A 122 -12.62 -5.41 8.32
C ARG A 122 -12.75 -4.10 7.56
N ARG A 123 -13.92 -3.84 6.96
CA ARG A 123 -14.22 -2.57 6.29
C ARG A 123 -14.15 -1.40 7.27
N ASP A 124 -14.73 -1.54 8.46
CA ASP A 124 -14.72 -0.51 9.51
C ASP A 124 -13.28 -0.21 9.96
N ALA A 125 -12.44 -1.24 10.10
CA ALA A 125 -11.02 -1.07 10.42
C ALA A 125 -10.29 -0.29 9.32
N VAL A 126 -10.56 -0.56 8.03
CA VAL A 126 -10.00 0.20 6.91
C VAL A 126 -10.50 1.64 6.92
N GLU A 127 -11.80 1.86 7.11
CA GLU A 127 -12.39 3.21 7.21
C GLU A 127 -11.73 4.04 8.31
N SER A 128 -11.40 3.43 9.45
CA SER A 128 -10.75 4.10 10.58
C SER A 128 -9.35 4.66 10.27
N ARG A 129 -8.73 4.23 9.18
CA ARG A 129 -7.43 4.73 8.68
C ARG A 129 -7.55 6.03 7.92
N LEU A 130 -8.74 6.31 7.40
CA LEU A 130 -9.01 7.46 6.53
C LEU A 130 -9.45 8.66 7.37
N SER A 131 -9.18 9.86 6.87
CA SER A 131 -9.62 11.11 7.51
C SER A 131 -11.01 11.55 7.06
N GLY A 132 -11.66 10.75 6.21
CA GLY A 132 -13.01 11.02 5.67
C GLY A 132 -13.31 10.13 4.46
N THR A 133 -14.44 10.40 3.80
CA THR A 133 -14.92 9.60 2.65
C THR A 133 -14.71 10.28 1.29
N THR A 134 -14.22 11.53 1.29
CA THR A 134 -13.99 12.29 0.05
C THR A 134 -12.78 11.72 -0.70
N TRP A 135 -12.96 11.43 -2.00
CA TRP A 135 -11.89 11.01 -2.89
C TRP A 135 -10.92 12.17 -3.18
N PRO A 136 -9.62 12.04 -2.85
CA PRO A 136 -8.61 12.93 -3.40
C PRO A 136 -8.46 12.71 -4.91
N ILE A 137 -8.56 13.78 -5.71
CA ILE A 137 -8.58 13.69 -7.19
C ILE A 137 -7.33 13.00 -7.74
N ALA A 138 -6.17 13.26 -7.16
CA ALA A 138 -4.91 12.66 -7.58
C ALA A 138 -4.77 11.18 -7.24
N LEU A 139 -5.59 10.63 -6.32
CA LEU A 139 -5.43 9.27 -5.83
C LEU A 139 -5.97 8.22 -6.81
N ARG A 140 -5.17 7.19 -7.03
CA ARG A 140 -5.51 5.96 -7.74
C ARG A 140 -5.26 4.77 -6.80
N VAL A 141 -6.28 3.93 -6.62
CA VAL A 141 -6.25 2.77 -5.70
C VAL A 141 -6.32 1.50 -6.51
N THR A 142 -5.39 0.57 -6.27
CA THR A 142 -5.29 -0.68 -7.04
C THR A 142 -5.92 -1.85 -6.29
N ALA A 143 -6.64 -2.72 -7.01
CA ALA A 143 -7.08 -4.02 -6.51
C ALA A 143 -7.04 -5.07 -7.63
N LEU A 144 -6.74 -6.32 -7.29
CA LEU A 144 -6.72 -7.42 -8.25
C LEU A 144 -8.08 -8.09 -8.30
N ARG A 145 -8.71 -8.12 -9.47
CA ARG A 145 -9.97 -8.82 -9.70
C ARG A 145 -9.75 -10.30 -9.94
N SER A 146 -10.71 -11.14 -9.58
CA SER A 146 -10.66 -12.60 -9.68
C SER A 146 -10.42 -13.15 -11.09
N ASP A 147 -10.59 -12.34 -12.13
CA ASP A 147 -10.28 -12.67 -13.53
C ASP A 147 -8.84 -12.30 -13.94
N GLY A 148 -8.00 -11.86 -12.99
CA GLY A 148 -6.60 -11.51 -13.20
C GLY A 148 -6.35 -10.07 -13.64
N ARG A 149 -7.39 -9.25 -13.80
CA ARG A 149 -7.23 -7.84 -14.17
C ARG A 149 -6.90 -7.00 -12.94
N LEU A 150 -5.86 -6.20 -13.03
CA LEU A 150 -5.65 -5.11 -12.08
C LEU A 150 -6.69 -4.02 -12.38
N VAL A 151 -7.48 -3.66 -11.37
CA VAL A 151 -8.43 -2.57 -11.45
C VAL A 151 -7.87 -1.38 -10.69
N VAL A 152 -7.97 -0.20 -11.30
CA VAL A 152 -7.53 1.07 -10.75
C VAL A 152 -8.78 1.92 -10.48
N PHE A 153 -9.07 2.14 -9.21
CA PHE A 153 -10.16 3.01 -8.80
C PHE A 153 -9.68 4.45 -8.66
N GLY A 154 -10.50 5.40 -9.06
CA GLY A 154 -10.29 6.83 -8.91
C GLY A 154 -11.60 7.54 -8.50
N SER A 155 -11.55 8.85 -8.36
CA SER A 155 -12.72 9.67 -8.01
C SER A 155 -13.87 9.58 -9.02
N ASP A 156 -13.60 9.11 -10.23
CA ASP A 156 -14.53 8.92 -11.36
C ASP A 156 -15.01 7.48 -11.52
N SER A 157 -14.56 6.56 -10.68
CA SER A 157 -14.90 5.12 -10.78
C SER A 157 -16.33 4.76 -10.36
N GLY A 158 -17.07 5.69 -9.73
CA GLY A 158 -18.37 5.42 -9.15
C GLY A 158 -18.36 4.59 -7.85
N VAL A 159 -17.17 4.19 -7.38
CA VAL A 159 -16.98 3.41 -6.15
C VAL A 159 -16.54 4.34 -5.02
N GLY A 160 -17.12 4.19 -3.82
CA GLY A 160 -16.73 4.98 -2.64
C GLY A 160 -15.27 4.72 -2.24
N LEU A 161 -14.59 5.74 -1.68
CA LEU A 161 -13.17 5.62 -1.30
C LEU A 161 -12.90 4.44 -0.36
N VAL A 162 -13.71 4.28 0.70
CA VAL A 162 -13.58 3.17 1.64
C VAL A 162 -13.76 1.83 0.93
N ASP A 163 -14.75 1.76 0.02
CA ASP A 163 -15.08 0.55 -0.72
C ASP A 163 -14.01 0.16 -1.75
N ALA A 164 -13.19 1.12 -2.20
CA ALA A 164 -12.03 0.85 -3.04
C ALA A 164 -10.76 0.52 -2.23
N VAL A 165 -10.51 1.20 -1.10
CA VAL A 165 -9.35 0.92 -0.24
C VAL A 165 -9.49 -0.43 0.47
N THR A 166 -10.72 -0.88 0.76
CA THR A 166 -10.96 -2.17 1.42
C THR A 166 -10.43 -3.35 0.60
N PRO A 167 -10.81 -3.55 -0.69
CA PRO A 167 -10.23 -4.61 -1.51
C PRO A 167 -8.73 -4.41 -1.77
N SER A 168 -8.26 -3.17 -1.91
CA SER A 168 -6.83 -2.88 -2.03
C SER A 168 -6.02 -3.40 -0.84
N CYS A 169 -6.64 -3.51 0.34
CA CYS A 169 -6.03 -4.02 1.57
C CYS A 169 -6.47 -5.46 1.92
N ALA A 170 -7.08 -6.19 1.01
CA ALA A 170 -7.58 -7.56 1.22
C ALA A 170 -6.48 -8.60 0.88
N VAL A 171 -5.43 -8.66 1.71
CA VAL A 171 -4.29 -9.59 1.53
C VAL A 171 -4.79 -11.03 1.57
N PRO A 172 -4.58 -11.83 0.48
CA PRO A 172 -5.03 -13.21 0.39
C PRO A 172 -4.54 -14.10 1.52
N GLY A 173 -5.46 -14.87 2.09
CA GLY A 173 -5.20 -15.76 3.22
C GLY A 173 -5.18 -15.07 4.59
N ILE A 174 -5.12 -13.75 4.63
CA ILE A 174 -5.16 -12.94 5.87
C ILE A 174 -6.54 -12.30 6.03
N TRP A 175 -7.03 -11.64 4.99
CA TRP A 175 -8.29 -10.91 4.99
C TRP A 175 -9.30 -11.49 4.00
N PRO A 176 -10.62 -11.30 4.24
CA PRO A 176 -11.65 -11.76 3.33
C PRO A 176 -11.55 -11.05 1.99
N THR A 177 -12.01 -11.72 0.94
CA THR A 177 -12.25 -11.12 -0.37
C THR A 177 -13.33 -10.05 -0.29
N VAL A 178 -13.33 -9.10 -1.22
CA VAL A 178 -14.33 -8.03 -1.29
C VAL A 178 -15.10 -8.12 -2.61
N THR A 179 -16.42 -8.01 -2.54
CA THR A 179 -17.27 -7.96 -3.73
C THR A 179 -17.76 -6.55 -4.00
N ILE A 180 -17.53 -6.06 -5.21
CA ILE A 180 -18.06 -4.77 -5.71
C ILE A 180 -18.77 -5.06 -7.04
N ASP A 181 -20.04 -4.69 -7.15
CA ASP A 181 -20.87 -4.87 -8.36
C ASP A 181 -20.80 -6.29 -8.94
N GLY A 182 -20.82 -7.29 -8.08
CA GLY A 182 -20.79 -8.71 -8.45
C GLY A 182 -19.41 -9.25 -8.87
N ALA A 183 -18.36 -8.44 -8.85
CA ALA A 183 -16.97 -8.88 -9.08
C ALA A 183 -16.22 -9.04 -7.75
N THR A 184 -15.39 -10.08 -7.65
CA THR A 184 -14.58 -10.39 -6.46
C THR A 184 -13.17 -9.84 -6.62
N TYR A 185 -12.66 -9.21 -5.56
CA TYR A 185 -11.36 -8.57 -5.51
C TYR A 185 -10.53 -9.04 -4.31
N VAL A 186 -9.23 -9.01 -4.50
CA VAL A 186 -8.19 -9.15 -3.48
C VAL A 186 -7.19 -8.00 -3.59
N ASP A 187 -6.24 -7.93 -2.67
CA ASP A 187 -5.18 -6.91 -2.61
C ASP A 187 -4.46 -6.74 -3.94
N GLY A 188 -4.29 -5.49 -4.38
CA GLY A 188 -3.55 -5.15 -5.61
C GLY A 188 -2.09 -5.59 -5.57
N GLY A 189 -1.51 -5.72 -4.37
CA GLY A 189 -0.17 -6.28 -4.14
C GLY A 189 -0.02 -7.75 -4.50
N SER A 190 -1.13 -8.44 -4.78
CA SER A 190 -1.13 -9.80 -5.34
C SER A 190 -0.61 -9.85 -6.78
N LEU A 191 -0.64 -8.73 -7.51
CA LEU A 191 -0.02 -8.60 -8.83
C LEU A 191 1.43 -8.09 -8.69
N SER A 192 1.62 -6.98 -8.00
CA SER A 192 2.90 -6.33 -7.74
C SER A 192 2.80 -5.49 -6.46
N PRO A 193 3.78 -5.56 -5.56
CA PRO A 193 3.81 -4.73 -4.35
C PRO A 193 3.67 -3.24 -4.63
N THR A 194 4.22 -2.73 -5.73
CA THR A 194 4.21 -1.30 -6.06
C THR A 194 3.19 -0.94 -7.14
N ASN A 195 2.94 -1.82 -8.11
CA ASN A 195 2.20 -1.52 -9.33
C ASN A 195 2.76 -0.27 -10.07
N ALA A 196 4.09 -0.11 -10.06
CA ALA A 196 4.78 1.09 -10.56
C ALA A 196 4.55 1.37 -12.05
N HIS A 197 4.19 0.35 -12.86
CA HIS A 197 3.86 0.52 -14.29
C HIS A 197 2.74 1.54 -14.53
N LEU A 198 1.86 1.76 -13.55
CA LEU A 198 0.79 2.77 -13.65
C LEU A 198 1.32 4.22 -13.67
N ALA A 199 2.63 4.41 -13.39
CA ALA A 199 3.31 5.69 -13.48
C ALA A 199 4.14 5.84 -14.76
N GLU A 200 3.91 5.02 -15.79
CA GLU A 200 4.75 4.98 -17.00
C GLU A 200 4.79 6.31 -17.76
N ASP A 201 3.70 7.06 -17.76
CA ASP A 201 3.57 8.34 -18.47
C ASP A 201 4.15 9.54 -17.69
N ALA A 202 4.49 9.38 -16.39
CA ALA A 202 5.03 10.46 -15.60
C ALA A 202 6.51 10.69 -15.89
N GLU A 203 6.93 11.95 -15.95
CA GLU A 203 8.33 12.32 -16.19
C GLU A 203 9.20 12.09 -14.95
N ARG A 204 8.66 12.35 -13.76
CA ARG A 204 9.30 12.10 -12.47
C ARG A 204 8.49 11.06 -11.71
N VAL A 205 9.13 9.96 -11.29
CA VAL A 205 8.49 8.93 -10.50
C VAL A 205 9.25 8.74 -9.19
N VAL A 206 8.53 8.86 -8.07
CA VAL A 206 9.03 8.54 -6.73
C VAL A 206 8.24 7.35 -6.19
N VAL A 207 8.92 6.30 -5.80
CA VAL A 207 8.31 5.07 -5.30
C VAL A 207 8.72 4.87 -3.84
N LEU A 208 7.74 4.83 -2.95
CA LEU A 208 7.93 4.36 -1.58
C LEU A 208 7.53 2.89 -1.53
N ALA A 209 8.52 2.02 -1.40
CA ALA A 209 8.36 0.57 -1.48
C ALA A 209 8.69 -0.10 -0.14
N PRO A 210 7.72 -0.20 0.81
CA PRO A 210 7.92 -1.00 2.03
C PRO A 210 8.22 -2.47 1.69
N MET A 211 7.67 -2.95 0.57
CA MET A 211 8.01 -4.19 -0.11
C MET A 211 8.38 -3.86 -1.54
N VAL A 212 9.56 -4.29 -1.98
CA VAL A 212 10.04 -4.07 -3.35
C VAL A 212 9.56 -5.19 -4.27
N ASP A 213 9.36 -4.86 -5.56
CA ASP A 213 9.21 -5.88 -6.58
C ASP A 213 10.55 -6.62 -6.76
N ASP A 214 10.52 -7.95 -6.80
CA ASP A 214 11.73 -8.75 -7.04
C ASP A 214 12.18 -8.57 -8.50
N PRO A 215 13.37 -8.02 -8.75
CA PRO A 215 13.87 -7.80 -10.11
C PRO A 215 13.93 -9.07 -10.96
N ALA A 216 14.05 -10.25 -10.33
CA ALA A 216 14.11 -11.54 -11.06
C ALA A 216 12.75 -12.01 -11.57
N THR A 217 11.66 -11.53 -10.96
CA THR A 217 10.28 -11.99 -11.26
C THR A 217 9.32 -10.86 -11.61
N ALA A 218 9.75 -9.62 -11.45
CA ALA A 218 8.95 -8.44 -11.81
C ALA A 218 8.58 -8.46 -13.30
N ARG A 219 7.37 -8.01 -13.60
CA ARG A 219 6.93 -7.82 -14.98
C ARG A 219 7.82 -6.77 -15.66
N PRO A 220 8.11 -6.93 -16.98
CA PRO A 220 8.98 -5.99 -17.69
C PRO A 220 8.51 -4.53 -17.67
N ASP A 221 7.19 -4.28 -17.69
CA ASP A 221 6.60 -2.95 -17.61
C ASP A 221 6.83 -2.30 -16.23
N ILE A 222 6.77 -3.08 -15.15
CA ILE A 222 7.06 -2.62 -13.79
C ILE A 222 8.56 -2.32 -13.66
N ALA A 223 9.42 -3.26 -14.08
CA ALA A 223 10.87 -3.11 -14.01
C ALA A 223 11.32 -1.86 -14.78
N ALA A 224 10.78 -1.60 -15.97
CA ALA A 224 11.12 -0.43 -16.79
C ALA A 224 10.82 0.90 -16.09
N VAL A 225 9.76 0.99 -15.29
CA VAL A 225 9.46 2.18 -14.49
C VAL A 225 10.37 2.28 -13.28
N LEU A 226 10.60 1.17 -12.58
CA LEU A 226 11.46 1.15 -11.38
C LEU A 226 12.92 1.51 -11.72
N ASP A 227 13.42 1.13 -12.90
CA ASP A 227 14.79 1.43 -13.37
C ASP A 227 15.04 2.95 -13.51
N ARG A 228 13.99 3.74 -13.76
CA ARG A 228 14.09 5.21 -13.91
C ARG A 228 13.54 5.99 -12.72
N ALA A 229 12.90 5.31 -11.78
CA ALA A 229 12.27 5.93 -10.61
C ALA A 229 13.28 6.18 -9.48
N THR A 230 12.99 7.17 -8.65
CA THR A 230 13.62 7.24 -7.33
C THR A 230 12.87 6.28 -6.41
N VAL A 231 13.49 5.14 -6.09
CA VAL A 231 12.92 4.13 -5.21
C VAL A 231 13.49 4.28 -3.81
N ILE A 232 12.61 4.47 -2.82
CA ILE A 232 12.94 4.52 -1.40
C ILE A 232 12.35 3.27 -0.76
N SER A 233 13.17 2.50 -0.06
CA SER A 233 12.79 1.28 0.64
C SER A 233 13.36 1.27 2.06
N PRO A 234 12.79 0.45 2.98
CA PRO A 234 13.27 0.37 4.36
C PRO A 234 14.76 0.02 4.45
N SER A 235 15.48 0.75 5.28
CA SER A 235 16.87 0.46 5.56
C SER A 235 17.07 -0.88 6.30
N PRO A 236 18.27 -1.47 6.30
CA PRO A 236 18.55 -2.65 7.10
C PRO A 236 18.22 -2.45 8.60
N THR A 237 18.39 -1.24 9.11
CA THR A 237 18.04 -0.87 10.49
C THR A 237 16.52 -0.97 10.69
N THR A 238 15.74 -0.41 9.77
CA THR A 238 14.28 -0.48 9.80
C THR A 238 13.82 -1.93 9.74
N LEU A 239 14.33 -2.73 8.79
CA LEU A 239 13.95 -4.14 8.66
C LEU A 239 14.27 -4.94 9.93
N SER A 240 15.43 -4.72 10.55
CA SER A 240 15.83 -5.45 11.77
C SER A 240 14.99 -5.08 12.99
N ARG A 241 14.45 -3.87 13.07
CA ARG A 241 13.69 -3.35 14.21
C ARG A 241 12.18 -3.52 14.06
N SER A 242 11.69 -3.77 12.85
CA SER A 242 10.26 -3.87 12.55
C SER A 242 9.61 -5.18 12.99
N GLY A 243 10.39 -6.20 13.35
CA GLY A 243 9.88 -7.54 13.65
C GLY A 243 9.29 -8.26 12.41
N ASP A 244 8.70 -9.43 12.63
CA ASP A 244 8.27 -10.33 11.57
C ASP A 244 6.76 -10.19 11.21
N ASN A 245 5.99 -9.43 11.99
CA ASN A 245 4.55 -9.27 11.77
C ASN A 245 4.19 -7.88 11.24
N PRO A 246 4.01 -7.69 9.91
CA PRO A 246 3.66 -6.41 9.32
C PRO A 246 2.21 -5.98 9.60
N PHE A 247 1.39 -6.86 10.20
CA PHE A 247 -0.01 -6.59 10.54
C PHE A 247 -0.22 -6.30 12.04
N ASP A 248 0.85 -6.20 12.82
CA ASP A 248 0.77 -5.81 14.23
C ASP A 248 0.30 -4.34 14.34
N PRO A 249 -0.83 -4.07 15.01
CA PRO A 249 -1.30 -2.71 15.21
C PRO A 249 -0.31 -1.81 15.95
N ASP A 250 0.51 -2.37 16.84
CA ASP A 250 1.42 -1.61 17.68
C ASP A 250 2.71 -1.20 16.95
N ILE A 251 2.99 -1.81 15.77
CA ILE A 251 4.19 -1.49 14.99
C ILE A 251 4.14 -0.11 14.33
N ARG A 252 2.94 0.44 14.06
CA ARG A 252 2.80 1.66 13.25
C ARG A 252 3.58 2.85 13.77
N GLY A 253 3.56 3.08 15.09
CA GLY A 253 4.28 4.20 15.70
C GLY A 253 5.79 4.06 15.57
N LEU A 254 6.33 2.88 15.82
CA LEU A 254 7.76 2.59 15.63
C LEU A 254 8.15 2.70 14.15
N ALA A 255 7.35 2.11 13.27
CA ALA A 255 7.58 2.17 11.82
C ALA A 255 7.57 3.61 11.29
N ALA A 256 6.70 4.49 11.82
CA ALA A 256 6.69 5.90 11.46
C ALA A 256 8.01 6.59 11.85
N VAL A 257 8.52 6.35 13.05
CA VAL A 257 9.81 6.93 13.48
C VAL A 257 10.96 6.40 12.61
N LEU A 258 11.01 5.10 12.35
CA LEU A 258 12.04 4.51 11.49
C LEU A 258 11.94 5.02 10.04
N GLY A 259 10.72 5.16 9.52
CA GLY A 259 10.48 5.73 8.21
C GLY A 259 10.89 7.20 8.10
N TYR A 260 10.74 7.97 9.17
CA TYR A 260 11.23 9.35 9.21
C TYR A 260 12.77 9.40 9.07
N ASP A 261 13.48 8.54 9.80
CA ASP A 261 14.95 8.42 9.70
C ASP A 261 15.37 8.00 8.28
N ASP A 262 14.71 6.98 7.70
CA ASP A 262 14.97 6.54 6.31
C ASP A 262 14.66 7.65 5.29
N GLY A 263 13.63 8.46 5.52
CA GLY A 263 13.28 9.62 4.69
C GLY A 263 14.36 10.70 4.68
N LEU A 264 14.96 10.99 5.85
CA LEU A 264 16.10 11.93 5.94
C LEU A 264 17.32 11.41 5.16
N GLU A 265 17.62 10.11 5.24
CA GLU A 265 18.71 9.49 4.48
C GLU A 265 18.45 9.55 2.97
N ALA A 266 17.18 9.39 2.55
CA ALA A 266 16.78 9.40 1.15
C ALA A 266 16.78 10.79 0.47
N LEU A 267 16.97 11.88 1.20
CA LEU A 267 16.99 13.24 0.63
C LEU A 267 18.03 13.41 -0.49
N SER A 268 19.14 12.69 -0.42
CA SER A 268 20.19 12.71 -1.45
C SER A 268 19.75 12.11 -2.78
N LEU A 269 18.73 11.24 -2.79
CA LEU A 269 18.21 10.57 -3.99
C LEU A 269 17.24 11.47 -4.78
N LEU A 270 16.73 12.54 -4.16
CA LEU A 270 15.69 13.41 -4.73
C LEU A 270 16.24 14.76 -5.26
N ARG A 271 17.56 14.97 -5.13
CA ARG A 271 18.26 16.17 -5.57
C ARG A 271 18.61 16.16 -7.05
#